data_54b41cafb31988c5e28489967949d123
#
_entry.id   54b41cafb31988c5e28489967949d123
#
_cell.length_a   1.000
_cell.length_b   1.000
_cell.length_c   1.000
_cell.angle_alpha   90.00
_cell.angle_beta   90.00
_cell.angle_gamma   90.00
#
_symmetry.space_group_name_H-M   'P 1'
#
loop_
_entity.id
_entity.type
_entity.pdbx_description
1 polymer ?
#
loop_
_entity_poly.entity_id
_entity_poly.type
_entity_poly.pdbx_seq_one_letter_code
_entity_poly.pdbx_strand_id
1 'polypeptide(L)'
;KIHSEDFREYGRKLTLFAEFCADFGVPISFHHHMGTAIETEDELDKLMNHTGEAVKILFDTGHMTFAGGNSLRVINKYAKRINHFHAKDIRSKVVNDLDRSKKSFLDFVLEGAFTVPGDGNINFKEVVETLSKNNYEGWFIVEAEQDPAKANPFEYAKIGNKELVECLSMYGYEIEDYRDE
;
A
#
# COMPACT_ATOMS: atom_id res chain seq x y z
N LYS A 1 1.29 -13.93 13.30
CA LYS A 1 1.43 -14.53 11.95
C LYS A 1 0.43 -15.67 11.77
N ILE A 2 0.00 -15.90 10.51
CA ILE A 2 -0.83 -17.05 10.12
C ILE A 2 0.09 -18.23 9.87
N HIS A 3 -0.21 -19.40 10.45
CA HIS A 3 0.50 -20.64 10.13
C HIS A 3 0.17 -21.12 8.72
N SER A 4 1.13 -21.80 8.08
CA SER A 4 0.97 -22.20 6.66
C SER A 4 -0.27 -23.05 6.41
N GLU A 5 -0.67 -23.91 7.35
CA GLU A 5 -1.85 -24.74 7.30
C GLU A 5 -3.17 -23.95 7.42
N ASP A 6 -3.13 -22.77 8.04
CA ASP A 6 -4.33 -21.96 8.33
C ASP A 6 -4.71 -21.02 7.18
N PHE A 7 -3.81 -20.76 6.21
CA PHE A 7 -4.09 -19.87 5.09
C PHE A 7 -5.33 -20.25 4.29
N ARG A 8 -5.55 -21.54 4.10
CA ARG A 8 -6.73 -22.05 3.37
C ARG A 8 -8.04 -21.67 4.07
N GLU A 9 -8.13 -21.92 5.36
CA GLU A 9 -9.34 -21.61 6.13
C GLU A 9 -9.52 -20.12 6.33
N TYR A 10 -8.44 -19.39 6.57
CA TYR A 10 -8.47 -17.93 6.66
C TYR A 10 -8.95 -17.31 5.34
N GLY A 11 -8.36 -17.72 4.21
CA GLY A 11 -8.74 -17.23 2.89
C GLY A 11 -10.18 -17.54 2.52
N ARG A 12 -10.67 -18.75 2.86
CA ARG A 12 -12.07 -19.13 2.66
C ARG A 12 -13.02 -18.21 3.45
N LYS A 13 -12.73 -17.96 4.75
CA LYS A 13 -13.55 -17.07 5.59
C LYS A 13 -13.53 -15.63 5.08
N LEU A 14 -12.35 -15.15 4.70
CA LEU A 14 -12.20 -13.81 4.13
C LEU A 14 -12.97 -13.66 2.82
N THR A 15 -12.98 -14.70 1.98
CA THR A 15 -13.75 -14.71 0.73
C THR A 15 -15.25 -14.60 0.99
N LEU A 16 -15.80 -15.42 1.90
CA LEU A 16 -17.21 -15.35 2.26
C LEU A 16 -17.60 -13.97 2.82
N PHE A 17 -16.74 -13.38 3.63
CA PHE A 17 -16.97 -12.04 4.15
C PHE A 17 -16.93 -10.99 3.03
N ALA A 18 -15.98 -11.10 2.10
CA ALA A 18 -15.86 -10.19 0.97
C ALA A 18 -17.08 -10.28 0.03
N GLU A 19 -17.54 -11.48 -0.26
CA GLU A 19 -18.74 -11.72 -1.07
C GLU A 19 -19.98 -11.11 -0.38
N PHE A 20 -20.14 -11.37 0.92
CA PHE A 20 -21.22 -10.78 1.71
C PHE A 20 -21.21 -9.25 1.66
N CYS A 21 -20.05 -8.61 1.84
CA CYS A 21 -19.95 -7.15 1.76
C CYS A 21 -20.26 -6.63 0.35
N ALA A 22 -19.79 -7.34 -0.69
CA ALA A 22 -20.04 -6.97 -2.07
C ALA A 22 -21.54 -7.01 -2.43
N ASP A 23 -22.31 -7.94 -1.90
CA ASP A 23 -23.76 -8.02 -2.08
C ASP A 23 -24.50 -6.78 -1.53
N PHE A 24 -23.91 -6.07 -0.60
CA PHE A 24 -24.40 -4.78 -0.08
C PHE A 24 -23.79 -3.56 -0.79
N GLY A 25 -23.02 -3.76 -1.88
CA GLY A 25 -22.37 -2.69 -2.61
C GLY A 25 -21.12 -2.10 -1.91
N VAL A 26 -20.58 -2.80 -0.92
CA VAL A 26 -19.40 -2.37 -0.14
C VAL A 26 -18.27 -3.38 -0.33
N PRO A 27 -17.54 -3.35 -1.46
CA PRO A 27 -16.42 -4.25 -1.68
C PRO A 27 -15.30 -3.98 -0.68
N ILE A 28 -14.66 -5.04 -0.17
CA ILE A 28 -13.52 -4.91 0.74
C ILE A 28 -12.20 -4.78 -0.01
N SER A 29 -11.24 -4.11 0.62
CA SER A 29 -9.84 -4.05 0.19
C SER A 29 -8.95 -4.55 1.32
N PHE A 30 -8.30 -5.69 1.13
CA PHE A 30 -7.38 -6.24 2.13
C PHE A 30 -6.08 -5.43 2.11
N HIS A 31 -5.72 -4.88 3.26
CA HIS A 31 -4.48 -4.12 3.43
C HIS A 31 -3.41 -5.00 4.08
N HIS A 32 -2.37 -5.39 3.31
CA HIS A 32 -1.13 -5.93 3.88
C HIS A 32 -0.40 -4.82 4.62
N HIS A 33 0.05 -5.09 5.85
CA HIS A 33 0.58 -4.01 6.71
C HIS A 33 1.62 -4.56 7.68
N MET A 34 2.70 -3.82 7.90
CA MET A 34 3.70 -4.16 8.91
C MET A 34 3.08 -4.20 10.32
N GLY A 35 3.52 -5.15 11.13
CA GLY A 35 2.95 -5.37 12.46
C GLY A 35 1.65 -6.20 12.47
N THR A 36 1.21 -6.71 11.31
CA THR A 36 -0.02 -7.54 11.18
C THR A 36 0.31 -9.00 10.83
N ALA A 37 -0.73 -9.78 10.52
CA ALA A 37 -0.59 -11.18 10.13
C ALA A 37 0.04 -11.36 8.74
N ILE A 38 -0.23 -10.42 7.81
CA ILE A 38 0.24 -10.42 6.42
C ILE A 38 1.07 -9.17 6.19
N GLU A 39 2.38 -9.32 6.07
CA GLU A 39 3.35 -8.24 5.89
C GLU A 39 4.14 -8.36 4.59
N THR A 40 4.65 -9.55 4.31
CA THR A 40 5.58 -9.80 3.20
C THR A 40 4.86 -10.14 1.90
N GLU A 41 5.58 -10.00 0.78
CA GLU A 41 5.08 -10.40 -0.53
C GLU A 41 4.69 -11.90 -0.57
N ASP A 42 5.50 -12.77 0.04
CA ASP A 42 5.21 -14.22 0.13
C ASP A 42 3.94 -14.51 0.94
N GLU A 43 3.72 -13.79 2.06
CA GLU A 43 2.50 -13.93 2.85
C GLU A 43 1.27 -13.41 2.07
N LEU A 44 1.41 -12.29 1.34
CA LEU A 44 0.36 -11.77 0.47
C LEU A 44 0.04 -12.78 -0.65
N ASP A 45 1.06 -13.34 -1.29
CA ASP A 45 0.91 -14.37 -2.31
C ASP A 45 0.15 -15.59 -1.76
N LYS A 46 0.54 -16.08 -0.59
CA LYS A 46 -0.16 -17.20 0.06
C LYS A 46 -1.62 -16.87 0.33
N LEU A 47 -1.91 -15.67 0.85
CA LEU A 47 -3.29 -15.24 1.09
C LEU A 47 -4.08 -15.20 -0.22
N MET A 48 -3.57 -14.51 -1.23
CA MET A 48 -4.29 -14.33 -2.49
C MET A 48 -4.55 -15.63 -3.24
N ASN A 49 -3.65 -16.61 -3.11
CA ASN A 49 -3.84 -17.95 -3.67
C ASN A 49 -4.95 -18.77 -2.99
N HIS A 50 -5.38 -18.36 -1.80
CA HIS A 50 -6.45 -19.03 -1.03
C HIS A 50 -7.73 -18.20 -0.93
N THR A 51 -7.81 -17.07 -1.66
CA THR A 51 -8.99 -16.18 -1.67
C THR A 51 -9.65 -16.13 -3.04
N GLY A 52 -10.98 -15.98 -3.04
CA GLY A 52 -11.77 -15.69 -4.24
C GLY A 52 -11.64 -14.25 -4.73
N GLU A 53 -12.19 -13.96 -5.90
CA GLU A 53 -12.09 -12.69 -6.61
C GLU A 53 -12.72 -11.49 -5.89
N ALA A 54 -13.67 -11.75 -4.98
CA ALA A 54 -14.30 -10.70 -4.17
C ALA A 54 -13.31 -10.04 -3.18
N VAL A 55 -12.24 -10.74 -2.78
CA VAL A 55 -11.19 -10.17 -1.93
C VAL A 55 -10.28 -9.31 -2.79
N LYS A 56 -10.38 -7.99 -2.68
CA LYS A 56 -9.52 -7.04 -3.36
C LYS A 56 -8.34 -6.66 -2.47
N ILE A 57 -7.36 -5.96 -3.03
CA ILE A 57 -6.15 -5.50 -2.35
C ILE A 57 -6.16 -3.98 -2.28
N LEU A 58 -5.99 -3.46 -1.08
CA LEU A 58 -5.41 -2.16 -0.86
C LEU A 58 -3.91 -2.33 -0.89
N PHE A 59 -3.27 -1.84 -1.95
CA PHE A 59 -1.83 -1.96 -2.10
C PHE A 59 -1.11 -0.74 -1.57
N ASP A 60 -0.13 -0.95 -0.69
CA ASP A 60 0.69 0.09 -0.07
C ASP A 60 2.16 -0.09 -0.42
N THR A 61 2.74 0.91 -1.08
CA THR A 61 4.13 0.87 -1.56
C THR A 61 5.14 0.89 -0.41
N GLY A 62 4.87 1.65 0.65
CA GLY A 62 5.77 1.79 1.79
C GLY A 62 5.86 0.51 2.59
N HIS A 63 4.73 -0.10 2.95
CA HIS A 63 4.71 -1.38 3.67
C HIS A 63 5.35 -2.50 2.85
N MET A 64 5.06 -2.59 1.55
CA MET A 64 5.66 -3.60 0.68
C MET A 64 7.18 -3.44 0.62
N THR A 65 7.67 -2.23 0.42
CA THR A 65 9.10 -1.94 0.34
C THR A 65 9.79 -2.17 1.70
N PHE A 66 9.18 -1.75 2.79
CA PHE A 66 9.68 -2.00 4.14
C PHE A 66 9.81 -3.50 4.44
N ALA A 67 8.86 -4.31 3.98
CA ALA A 67 8.90 -5.77 4.11
C ALA A 67 9.94 -6.45 3.19
N GLY A 68 10.64 -5.68 2.32
CA GLY A 68 11.62 -6.21 1.36
C GLY A 68 11.00 -6.77 0.09
N GLY A 69 9.72 -6.52 -0.16
CA GLY A 69 9.02 -6.92 -1.38
C GLY A 69 9.27 -5.98 -2.56
N ASN A 70 8.78 -6.38 -3.74
CA ASN A 70 8.89 -5.62 -4.97
C ASN A 70 7.52 -5.12 -5.44
N SER A 71 7.26 -3.82 -5.26
CA SER A 71 5.99 -3.18 -5.60
C SER A 71 5.58 -3.39 -7.06
N LEU A 72 6.51 -3.26 -8.01
CA LEU A 72 6.19 -3.40 -9.44
C LEU A 72 5.78 -4.83 -9.78
N ARG A 73 6.43 -5.82 -9.17
CA ARG A 73 6.08 -7.24 -9.35
C ARG A 73 4.69 -7.54 -8.80
N VAL A 74 4.38 -7.06 -7.60
CA VAL A 74 3.08 -7.26 -6.97
C VAL A 74 1.96 -6.58 -7.76
N ILE A 75 2.17 -5.33 -8.20
CA ILE A 75 1.20 -4.60 -9.04
C ILE A 75 0.91 -5.39 -10.33
N ASN A 76 1.95 -5.81 -11.05
CA ASN A 76 1.77 -6.58 -12.28
C ASN A 76 1.05 -7.92 -12.04
N LYS A 77 1.36 -8.59 -10.94
CA LYS A 77 0.77 -9.90 -10.61
C LYS A 77 -0.71 -9.79 -10.22
N TYR A 78 -1.06 -8.77 -9.46
CA TYR A 78 -2.37 -8.62 -8.85
C TYR A 78 -3.19 -7.43 -9.36
N ALA A 79 -2.83 -6.87 -10.52
CA ALA A 79 -3.47 -5.67 -11.08
C ALA A 79 -5.02 -5.70 -11.01
N LYS A 80 -5.64 -6.82 -11.41
CA LYS A 80 -7.11 -7.00 -11.40
C LYS A 80 -7.72 -7.12 -10.00
N ARG A 81 -6.88 -7.32 -9.00
CA ARG A 81 -7.28 -7.46 -7.60
C ARG A 81 -7.02 -6.20 -6.79
N ILE A 82 -6.18 -5.28 -7.28
CA ILE A 82 -5.93 -3.98 -6.63
C ILE A 82 -7.09 -3.04 -6.98
N ASN A 83 -7.82 -2.59 -5.96
CA ASN A 83 -8.91 -1.62 -6.11
C ASN A 83 -8.72 -0.38 -5.25
N HIS A 84 -7.65 -0.31 -4.47
CA HIS A 84 -7.29 0.84 -3.65
C HIS A 84 -5.77 0.94 -3.54
N PHE A 85 -5.22 2.15 -3.52
CA PHE A 85 -3.79 2.37 -3.54
C PHE A 85 -3.35 3.40 -2.51
N HIS A 86 -2.40 3.02 -1.66
CA HIS A 86 -1.69 3.93 -0.76
C HIS A 86 -0.31 4.27 -1.33
N ALA A 87 -0.11 5.54 -1.62
CA ALA A 87 1.17 6.12 -2.00
C ALA A 87 1.92 6.52 -0.73
N LYS A 88 2.63 5.57 -0.16
CA LYS A 88 3.51 5.73 1.01
C LYS A 88 4.95 5.54 0.58
N ASP A 89 5.82 6.46 0.94
CA ASP A 89 7.26 6.37 0.66
C ASP A 89 8.05 5.92 1.88
N ILE A 90 9.29 5.54 1.69
CA ILE A 90 10.20 5.18 2.78
C ILE A 90 11.57 5.86 2.61
N ARG A 91 12.21 6.16 3.73
CA ARG A 91 13.60 6.60 3.77
C ARG A 91 14.49 5.38 4.04
N SER A 92 15.03 4.81 2.95
CA SER A 92 15.84 3.58 3.00
C SER A 92 17.03 3.69 3.95
N LYS A 93 17.61 4.87 4.09
CA LYS A 93 18.71 5.10 5.05
C LYS A 93 18.24 4.81 6.48
N VAL A 94 17.12 5.35 6.91
CA VAL A 94 16.57 5.13 8.26
C VAL A 94 16.26 3.65 8.47
N VAL A 95 15.65 3.01 7.47
CA VAL A 95 15.30 1.57 7.52
C VAL A 95 16.54 0.70 7.68
N ASN A 96 17.65 1.06 7.00
CA ASN A 96 18.89 0.28 7.02
C ASN A 96 19.75 0.55 8.27
N ASP A 97 19.67 1.74 8.85
CA ASP A 97 20.45 2.13 10.02
C ASP A 97 19.88 1.53 11.34
N LEU A 98 18.61 1.12 11.34
CA LEU A 98 17.96 0.59 12.52
C LEU A 98 17.99 -0.95 12.57
N ASP A 99 18.32 -1.49 13.74
CA ASP A 99 18.33 -2.93 13.98
C ASP A 99 16.90 -3.47 14.19
N ARG A 100 16.38 -4.14 13.16
CA ARG A 100 15.03 -4.74 13.17
C ARG A 100 14.80 -5.78 14.27
N SER A 101 15.86 -6.35 14.82
CA SER A 101 15.74 -7.31 15.93
C SER A 101 15.50 -6.66 17.29
N LYS A 102 15.75 -5.34 17.39
CA LYS A 102 15.66 -4.56 18.64
C LYS A 102 14.61 -3.46 18.59
N LYS A 103 14.11 -3.14 17.42
CA LYS A 103 13.19 -2.04 17.20
C LYS A 103 11.81 -2.56 16.79
N SER A 104 10.77 -1.99 17.40
CA SER A 104 9.39 -2.23 17.00
C SER A 104 9.04 -1.48 15.74
N PHE A 105 7.91 -1.80 15.11
CA PHE A 105 7.36 -1.02 13.99
C PHE A 105 7.18 0.46 14.37
N LEU A 106 6.65 0.73 15.56
CA LEU A 106 6.48 2.10 16.05
C LEU A 106 7.81 2.85 16.18
N ASP A 107 8.90 2.18 16.61
CA ASP A 107 10.22 2.81 16.64
C ASP A 107 10.65 3.29 15.24
N PHE A 108 10.40 2.50 14.19
CA PHE A 108 10.69 2.89 12.81
C PHE A 108 9.86 4.09 12.37
N VAL A 109 8.59 4.14 12.73
CA VAL A 109 7.70 5.29 12.48
C VAL A 109 8.26 6.55 13.16
N LEU A 110 8.57 6.46 14.46
CA LEU A 110 9.08 7.59 15.26
C LEU A 110 10.47 8.08 14.79
N GLU A 111 11.30 7.19 14.25
CA GLU A 111 12.59 7.55 13.65
C GLU A 111 12.45 8.06 12.20
N GLY A 112 11.23 8.09 11.66
CA GLY A 112 10.92 8.67 10.36
C GLY A 112 11.26 7.77 9.17
N ALA A 113 11.14 6.44 9.33
CA ALA A 113 11.34 5.48 8.24
C ALA A 113 10.30 5.66 7.12
N PHE A 114 9.08 6.01 7.47
CA PHE A 114 7.99 6.25 6.51
C PHE A 114 7.82 7.74 6.22
N THR A 115 7.41 8.04 5.00
CA THR A 115 7.18 9.40 4.54
C THR A 115 6.20 9.43 3.36
N VAL A 116 5.98 10.60 2.79
CA VAL A 116 5.12 10.82 1.62
C VAL A 116 5.89 10.68 0.31
N PRO A 117 5.21 10.45 -0.85
CA PRO A 117 5.84 10.47 -2.16
C PRO A 117 6.73 11.69 -2.38
N GLY A 118 7.92 11.46 -2.94
CA GLY A 118 8.89 12.52 -3.24
C GLY A 118 9.82 12.92 -2.11
N ASP A 119 9.60 12.43 -0.90
CA ASP A 119 10.48 12.68 0.26
C ASP A 119 11.20 11.40 0.75
N GLY A 120 11.10 10.31 0.00
CA GLY A 120 11.76 9.04 0.27
C GLY A 120 12.55 8.50 -0.93
N ASN A 121 12.53 7.20 -1.10
CA ASN A 121 13.35 6.52 -2.09
C ASN A 121 12.55 5.67 -3.09
N ILE A 122 11.23 5.58 -2.97
CA ILE A 122 10.40 4.85 -3.93
C ILE A 122 10.26 5.67 -5.22
N ASN A 123 10.51 5.03 -6.36
CA ASN A 123 10.32 5.66 -7.66
C ASN A 123 8.84 5.66 -8.06
N PHE A 124 8.09 6.69 -7.66
CA PHE A 124 6.66 6.81 -7.95
C PHE A 124 6.36 6.94 -9.45
N LYS A 125 7.29 7.41 -10.27
CA LYS A 125 7.11 7.41 -11.73
C LYS A 125 6.95 5.99 -12.26
N GLU A 126 7.83 5.07 -11.87
CA GLU A 126 7.73 3.65 -12.28
C GLU A 126 6.51 2.96 -11.69
N VAL A 127 6.13 3.29 -10.46
CA VAL A 127 4.94 2.75 -9.79
C VAL A 127 3.67 3.18 -10.54
N VAL A 128 3.50 4.48 -10.80
CA VAL A 128 2.34 5.03 -11.51
C VAL A 128 2.30 4.55 -12.96
N GLU A 129 3.45 4.49 -13.64
CA GLU A 129 3.56 3.89 -14.97
C GLU A 129 3.04 2.44 -14.99
N THR A 130 3.45 1.65 -13.99
CA THR A 130 3.04 0.26 -13.89
C THR A 130 1.55 0.12 -13.61
N LEU A 131 0.98 0.96 -12.75
CA LEU A 131 -0.47 1.03 -12.48
C LEU A 131 -1.24 1.40 -13.75
N SER A 132 -0.79 2.43 -14.48
CA SER A 132 -1.39 2.87 -15.75
C SER A 132 -1.36 1.77 -16.82
N LYS A 133 -0.23 1.10 -17.02
CA LYS A 133 -0.10 -0.04 -17.96
C LYS A 133 -1.04 -1.21 -17.61
N ASN A 134 -1.43 -1.31 -16.36
CA ASN A 134 -2.37 -2.33 -15.87
C ASN A 134 -3.82 -1.81 -15.77
N ASN A 135 -4.10 -0.62 -16.29
CA ASN A 135 -5.42 0.04 -16.27
C ASN A 135 -6.01 0.15 -14.86
N TYR A 136 -5.18 0.49 -13.87
CA TYR A 136 -5.69 0.79 -12.54
C TYR A 136 -6.48 2.10 -12.57
N GLU A 137 -7.68 2.06 -12.06
CA GLU A 137 -8.54 3.21 -11.82
C GLU A 137 -9.04 3.16 -10.37
N GLY A 138 -9.11 4.30 -9.70
CA GLY A 138 -9.58 4.37 -8.32
C GLY A 138 -8.79 5.37 -7.49
N TRP A 139 -8.88 5.21 -6.19
CA TRP A 139 -8.27 6.12 -5.23
C TRP A 139 -6.76 5.97 -5.18
N PHE A 140 -6.06 7.10 -5.26
CA PHE A 140 -4.66 7.25 -4.89
C PHE A 140 -4.57 8.07 -3.60
N ILE A 141 -4.24 7.42 -2.51
CA ILE A 141 -4.17 8.07 -1.19
C ILE A 141 -2.71 8.36 -0.86
N VAL A 142 -2.39 9.63 -0.68
CA VAL A 142 -1.11 10.02 -0.06
C VAL A 142 -1.20 9.68 1.41
N GLU A 143 -0.36 8.79 1.86
CA GLU A 143 -0.33 8.34 3.24
C GLU A 143 1.10 8.35 3.78
N ALA A 144 1.25 8.72 5.05
CA ALA A 144 2.51 8.63 5.77
C ALA A 144 2.26 8.34 7.24
N GLU A 145 3.00 7.39 7.76
CA GLU A 145 3.06 7.13 9.20
C GLU A 145 4.26 7.87 9.75
N GLN A 146 4.02 9.04 10.34
CA GLN A 146 5.07 9.94 10.84
C GLN A 146 4.72 10.49 12.21
N ASP A 147 5.75 10.83 12.99
CA ASP A 147 5.59 11.59 14.22
C ASP A 147 5.19 13.05 13.88
N PRO A 148 3.98 13.51 14.23
CA PRO A 148 3.54 14.86 13.91
C PRO A 148 4.36 15.97 14.61
N ALA A 149 5.11 15.63 15.65
CA ALA A 149 6.04 16.55 16.30
C ALA A 149 7.29 16.82 15.46
N LYS A 150 7.65 15.89 14.56
CA LYS A 150 8.80 16.00 13.66
C LYS A 150 8.43 16.34 12.23
N ALA A 151 7.26 15.87 11.79
CA ALA A 151 6.77 16.04 10.42
C ALA A 151 5.38 16.68 10.45
N ASN A 152 5.27 17.96 10.09
CA ASN A 152 3.98 18.65 10.05
C ASN A 152 3.07 17.97 9.00
N PRO A 153 1.90 17.38 9.39
CA PRO A 153 1.07 16.61 8.49
C PRO A 153 0.61 17.38 7.26
N PHE A 154 0.29 18.66 7.42
CA PHE A 154 -0.21 19.49 6.32
C PHE A 154 0.89 19.78 5.27
N GLU A 155 2.10 20.08 5.72
CA GLU A 155 3.22 20.34 4.80
C GLU A 155 3.63 19.05 4.07
N TYR A 156 3.68 17.93 4.77
CA TYR A 156 3.98 16.63 4.15
C TYR A 156 2.88 16.18 3.18
N ALA A 157 1.60 16.40 3.51
CA ALA A 157 0.51 16.14 2.57
C ALA A 157 0.66 16.92 1.26
N LYS A 158 1.09 18.21 1.33
CA LYS A 158 1.36 19.02 0.13
C LYS A 158 2.50 18.45 -0.72
N ILE A 159 3.60 18.01 -0.07
CA ILE A 159 4.75 17.42 -0.76
C ILE A 159 4.29 16.17 -1.51
N GLY A 160 3.64 15.23 -0.82
CA GLY A 160 3.20 13.97 -1.39
C GLY A 160 2.14 14.15 -2.48
N ASN A 161 1.18 15.06 -2.29
CA ASN A 161 0.19 15.38 -3.29
C ASN A 161 0.82 15.94 -4.56
N LYS A 162 1.76 16.88 -4.44
CA LYS A 162 2.46 17.47 -5.58
C LYS A 162 3.17 16.40 -6.41
N GLU A 163 4.01 15.59 -5.78
CA GLU A 163 4.76 14.52 -6.47
C GLU A 163 3.82 13.53 -7.14
N LEU A 164 2.77 13.10 -6.43
CA LEU A 164 1.83 12.13 -6.95
C LEU A 164 1.04 12.66 -8.13
N VAL A 165 0.53 13.91 -8.07
CA VAL A 165 -0.18 14.56 -9.17
C VAL A 165 0.72 14.72 -10.40
N GLU A 166 1.97 15.10 -10.22
CA GLU A 166 2.94 15.19 -11.32
C GLU A 166 3.14 13.81 -11.99
N CYS A 167 3.29 12.74 -11.21
CA CYS A 167 3.42 11.39 -11.74
C CYS A 167 2.14 10.92 -12.46
N LEU A 168 0.97 11.14 -11.87
CA LEU A 168 -0.32 10.76 -12.47
C LEU A 168 -0.54 11.46 -13.82
N SER A 169 -0.25 12.76 -13.89
CA SER A 169 -0.37 13.54 -15.12
C SER A 169 0.54 13.06 -16.25
N MET A 170 1.75 12.57 -15.91
CA MET A 170 2.70 12.01 -16.90
C MET A 170 2.16 10.75 -17.60
N TYR A 171 1.32 9.98 -16.91
CA TYR A 171 0.82 8.70 -17.40
C TYR A 171 -0.66 8.70 -17.75
N GLY A 172 -1.23 9.91 -17.97
CA GLY A 172 -2.55 10.10 -18.57
C GLY A 172 -3.73 9.87 -17.63
N TYR A 173 -3.51 9.93 -16.32
CA TYR A 173 -4.62 9.93 -15.37
C TYR A 173 -5.34 11.27 -15.38
N GLU A 174 -6.67 11.21 -15.46
CA GLU A 174 -7.55 12.34 -15.15
C GLU A 174 -7.86 12.31 -13.66
N ILE A 175 -7.67 13.45 -12.98
CA ILE A 175 -7.87 13.56 -11.53
C ILE A 175 -9.19 14.28 -11.31
N GLU A 176 -10.15 13.60 -10.68
CA GLU A 176 -11.40 14.22 -10.28
C GLU A 176 -11.19 15.21 -9.14
N ASP A 177 -11.75 16.40 -9.27
CA ASP A 177 -11.66 17.44 -8.26
C ASP A 177 -13.04 17.71 -7.67
N TYR A 178 -13.25 17.31 -6.43
CA TYR A 178 -14.54 17.46 -5.73
C TYR A 178 -14.63 18.76 -4.90
N ARG A 179 -13.68 19.68 -5.05
CA ARG A 179 -13.68 20.93 -4.24
C ARG A 179 -14.76 21.92 -4.63
N ASP A 180 -15.35 21.75 -5.80
CA ASP A 180 -16.36 22.66 -6.35
C ASP A 180 -17.80 22.10 -6.26
N GLU A 181 -18.01 20.99 -5.54
CA GLU A 181 -19.32 20.42 -5.22
C GLU A 181 -19.72 20.78 -3.77
#